data_125e96a6c03a411ae2d8d48ccce0f706
#
_entry.id   125e96a6c03a411ae2d8d48ccce0f706
#
_cell.length_a   1.000
_cell.length_b   1.000
_cell.length_c   1.000
_cell.angle_alpha   90.00
_cell.angle_beta   90.00
_cell.angle_gamma   90.00
#
_symmetry.space_group_name_H-M   'P 1'
#
loop_
_entity.id
_entity.type
_entity.pdbx_description
1 polymer ?
#
loop_
_entity_poly.entity_id
_entity_poly.type
_entity_poly.pdbx_seq_one_letter_code
_entity_poly.pdbx_strand_id
1 'polypeptide(L)'
;MHTFEIYEEYYDWAPLEGDSEARVHLLTYGGEDPPNMYQPQEPLVAKSYIDDVRMTRREYKRLLWMELNKINGVPKPVTLYEEAGAYMFYLALPGRDAAVFLQEQLPEVVVSTLKQIGRYLSFLHKQDISECPFIYSEAPIHTDLVFSHGDFKLSNVIVNENYITGSVDMIGIGVRDRYFDLAAMALDIERVLGREYLEYFYEGYRIKDHLDQEKLDKFMELVEA
;
A
#
# COMPACT_ATOMS: atom_id res chain seq x y z
N MET A 1 12.15 28.98 10.61
CA MET A 1 10.82 28.43 10.33
C MET A 1 10.95 26.94 10.48
N HIS A 2 10.22 26.32 11.41
CA HIS A 2 10.28 24.88 11.61
C HIS A 2 9.65 24.19 10.40
N THR A 3 10.16 23.03 10.01
CA THR A 3 9.73 22.31 8.79
C THR A 3 8.23 22.02 8.77
N PHE A 4 7.61 21.78 9.93
CA PHE A 4 6.18 21.50 10.06
C PHE A 4 5.30 22.73 9.80
N GLU A 5 5.72 23.91 10.29
CA GLU A 5 5.02 25.19 10.06
C GLU A 5 4.84 25.49 8.57
N ILE A 6 5.79 25.07 7.73
CA ILE A 6 5.71 25.23 6.28
C ILE A 6 4.54 24.42 5.71
N TYR A 7 4.34 23.18 6.17
CA TYR A 7 3.22 22.35 5.69
C TYR A 7 1.87 22.88 6.19
N GLU A 8 1.81 23.47 7.39
CA GLU A 8 0.58 24.12 7.91
C GLU A 8 0.26 25.43 7.18
N GLU A 9 1.29 26.19 6.79
CA GLU A 9 1.11 27.50 6.15
C GLU A 9 0.75 27.40 4.66
N TYR A 10 1.32 26.43 3.92
CA TYR A 10 1.24 26.38 2.46
C TYR A 10 0.36 25.25 1.91
N TYR A 11 -0.16 24.36 2.75
CA TYR A 11 -1.00 23.26 2.31
C TYR A 11 -2.33 23.22 3.03
N ASP A 12 -3.39 22.93 2.26
CA ASP A 12 -4.69 22.56 2.80
C ASP A 12 -4.69 21.11 3.24
N TRP A 13 -5.08 20.83 4.47
CA TRP A 13 -5.10 19.51 5.08
C TRP A 13 -6.50 18.93 5.08
N ALA A 14 -6.74 17.88 4.33
CA ALA A 14 -8.00 17.14 4.32
C ALA A 14 -7.80 15.75 4.97
N PRO A 15 -8.55 15.37 6.02
CA PRO A 15 -8.45 14.04 6.59
C PRO A 15 -8.85 13.00 5.55
N LEU A 16 -8.10 11.90 5.51
CA LEU A 16 -8.46 10.69 4.78
C LEU A 16 -8.99 9.66 5.78
N GLU A 17 -10.22 9.23 5.56
CA GLU A 17 -10.82 8.16 6.35
C GLU A 17 -10.20 6.81 5.95
N GLY A 18 -9.99 5.92 6.92
CA GLY A 18 -9.47 4.58 6.72
C GLY A 18 -9.49 3.78 8.02
N ASP A 19 -9.32 2.47 7.91
CA ASP A 19 -9.38 1.53 9.04
C ASP A 19 -8.07 1.45 9.84
N SER A 20 -7.09 2.31 9.53
CA SER A 20 -5.77 2.25 10.18
C SER A 20 -5.74 3.01 11.51
N GLU A 21 -4.91 2.54 12.46
CA GLU A 21 -4.61 3.25 13.71
C GLU A 21 -3.83 4.57 13.48
N ALA A 22 -3.54 4.90 12.23
CA ALA A 22 -2.83 6.09 11.82
C ALA A 22 -3.79 7.23 11.48
N ARG A 23 -3.43 8.46 11.84
CA ARG A 23 -4.02 9.66 11.24
C ARG A 23 -3.39 9.92 9.89
N VAL A 24 -4.23 10.05 8.88
CA VAL A 24 -3.80 10.28 7.49
C VAL A 24 -4.49 11.54 6.96
N HIS A 25 -3.72 12.41 6.34
CA HIS A 25 -4.24 13.63 5.70
C HIS A 25 -3.69 13.75 4.29
N LEU A 26 -4.56 14.11 3.35
CA LEU A 26 -4.15 14.59 2.04
C LEU A 26 -3.82 16.09 2.15
N LEU A 27 -2.65 16.47 1.65
CA LEU A 27 -2.19 17.83 1.60
C LEU A 27 -2.20 18.31 0.15
N THR A 28 -2.95 19.38 -0.10
CA THR A 28 -3.00 20.02 -1.41
C THR A 28 -2.35 21.39 -1.31
N TYR A 29 -1.41 21.69 -2.21
CA TYR A 29 -0.74 22.99 -2.23
C TYR A 29 -1.74 24.11 -2.55
N GLY A 30 -1.88 25.07 -1.64
CA GLY A 30 -2.82 26.20 -1.74
C GLY A 30 -2.15 27.54 -2.04
N GLY A 31 -0.81 27.62 -2.16
CA GLY A 31 -0.08 28.85 -2.40
C GLY A 31 0.03 29.24 -3.88
N GLU A 32 0.20 30.56 -4.15
CA GLU A 32 0.48 31.04 -5.52
C GLU A 32 1.91 30.73 -5.96
N ASP A 33 2.87 30.80 -5.03
CA ASP A 33 4.30 30.46 -5.28
C ASP A 33 4.82 29.49 -4.20
N PRO A 34 5.58 28.45 -4.55
CA PRO A 34 6.17 27.57 -3.57
C PRO A 34 7.18 28.36 -2.70
N PRO A 35 7.18 28.16 -1.38
CA PRO A 35 8.04 28.90 -0.45
C PRO A 35 9.53 28.68 -0.68
N ASN A 36 9.88 27.57 -1.30
CA ASN A 36 11.21 27.32 -1.86
C ASN A 36 11.14 26.22 -2.94
N MET A 37 12.19 26.16 -3.79
CA MET A 37 12.27 25.22 -4.92
C MET A 37 12.36 23.72 -4.55
N TYR A 38 12.35 23.39 -3.26
CA TYR A 38 12.48 22.01 -2.77
C TYR A 38 11.17 21.40 -2.28
N GLN A 39 10.05 22.16 -2.32
CA GLN A 39 8.76 21.65 -1.88
C GLN A 39 7.94 21.16 -3.06
N PRO A 40 7.42 19.92 -3.01
CA PRO A 40 6.58 19.39 -4.07
C PRO A 40 5.31 20.22 -4.24
N GLN A 41 4.92 20.54 -5.47
CA GLN A 41 3.60 21.07 -5.79
C GLN A 41 2.57 19.95 -5.96
N GLU A 42 3.04 18.71 -6.15
CA GLU A 42 2.18 17.54 -6.17
C GLU A 42 1.53 17.33 -4.80
N PRO A 43 0.32 16.74 -4.77
CA PRO A 43 -0.34 16.39 -3.53
C PRO A 43 0.54 15.49 -2.65
N LEU A 44 0.54 15.75 -1.35
CA LEU A 44 1.26 14.96 -0.36
C LEU A 44 0.27 14.21 0.53
N VAL A 45 0.76 13.17 1.16
CA VAL A 45 0.10 12.53 2.30
C VAL A 45 0.96 12.75 3.54
N ALA A 46 0.33 13.24 4.61
CA ALA A 46 0.90 13.24 5.95
C ALA A 46 0.28 12.09 6.76
N LYS A 47 1.11 11.17 7.25
CA LYS A 47 0.67 10.02 8.05
C LYS A 47 1.41 9.97 9.38
N SER A 48 0.67 9.70 10.47
CA SER A 48 1.21 9.56 11.82
C SER A 48 0.48 8.49 12.61
N TYR A 49 1.23 7.57 13.23
CA TYR A 49 0.72 6.66 14.26
C TYR A 49 0.86 7.35 15.61
N ILE A 50 -0.26 7.89 16.12
CA ILE A 50 -0.25 8.83 17.26
C ILE A 50 0.20 8.14 18.54
N ASP A 51 -0.27 6.92 18.76
CA ASP A 51 0.01 6.15 19.98
C ASP A 51 1.36 5.41 19.93
N ASP A 52 1.95 5.27 18.74
CA ASP A 52 3.28 4.66 18.57
C ASP A 52 4.13 5.32 17.47
N VAL A 53 4.85 6.35 17.85
CA VAL A 53 5.83 7.07 16.99
C VAL A 53 6.82 6.13 16.29
N ARG A 54 7.13 4.96 16.90
CA ARG A 54 8.03 3.97 16.29
C ARG A 54 7.45 3.37 15.01
N MET A 55 6.13 3.25 14.93
CA MET A 55 5.45 2.75 13.72
C MET A 55 5.63 3.73 12.56
N THR A 56 5.47 5.04 12.78
CA THR A 56 5.74 6.07 11.75
C THR A 56 7.18 5.98 11.23
N ARG A 57 8.16 5.88 12.13
CA ARG A 57 9.57 5.72 11.76
C ARG A 57 9.83 4.42 11.00
N ARG A 58 9.16 3.35 11.42
CA ARG A 58 9.29 2.02 10.81
C ARG A 58 8.77 2.02 9.36
N GLU A 59 7.60 2.61 9.13
CA GLU A 59 7.04 2.74 7.78
C GLU A 59 7.89 3.67 6.90
N TYR A 60 8.30 4.83 7.42
CA TYR A 60 9.18 5.76 6.68
C TYR A 60 10.51 5.11 6.24
N LYS A 61 11.14 4.31 7.10
CA LYS A 61 12.35 3.55 6.74
C LYS A 61 12.11 2.55 5.61
N ARG A 62 10.92 1.95 5.54
CA ARG A 62 10.53 1.07 4.44
C ARG A 62 10.37 1.83 3.13
N LEU A 63 9.69 2.98 3.17
CA LEU A 63 9.56 3.86 2.01
C LEU A 63 10.94 4.29 1.49
N LEU A 64 11.85 4.71 2.36
CA LEU A 64 13.22 5.06 1.98
C LEU A 64 13.97 3.89 1.33
N TRP A 65 13.84 2.68 1.89
CA TRP A 65 14.48 1.50 1.31
C TRP A 65 13.91 1.18 -0.08
N MET A 66 12.60 1.26 -0.25
CA MET A 66 11.96 1.04 -1.55
C MET A 66 12.37 2.08 -2.59
N GLU A 67 12.48 3.35 -2.21
CA GLU A 67 12.95 4.42 -3.10
C GLU A 67 14.41 4.17 -3.54
N LEU A 68 15.30 3.82 -2.61
CA LEU A 68 16.70 3.48 -2.90
C LEU A 68 16.82 2.28 -3.84
N ASN A 69 15.92 1.30 -3.73
CA ASN A 69 15.88 0.11 -4.59
C ASN A 69 15.01 0.30 -5.84
N LYS A 70 14.51 1.53 -6.09
CA LYS A 70 13.73 1.91 -7.28
C LYS A 70 12.48 1.05 -7.50
N ILE A 71 11.83 0.65 -6.41
CA ILE A 71 10.56 -0.09 -6.47
C ILE A 71 9.47 0.89 -6.88
N ASN A 72 8.80 0.62 -7.99
CA ASN A 72 7.74 1.45 -8.54
C ASN A 72 6.36 1.06 -7.99
N GLY A 73 5.39 2.00 -8.08
CA GLY A 73 4.03 1.78 -7.62
C GLY A 73 3.90 1.82 -6.10
N VAL A 74 4.81 2.49 -5.41
CA VAL A 74 4.80 2.73 -3.97
C VAL A 74 4.96 4.21 -3.69
N PRO A 75 4.48 4.73 -2.53
CA PRO A 75 4.63 6.14 -2.19
C PRO A 75 6.10 6.55 -2.12
N LYS A 76 6.42 7.73 -2.65
CA LYS A 76 7.77 8.30 -2.57
C LYS A 76 7.92 9.14 -1.31
N PRO A 77 8.86 8.81 -0.40
CA PRO A 77 9.06 9.56 0.82
C PRO A 77 9.60 10.96 0.53
N VAL A 78 9.09 11.94 1.25
CA VAL A 78 9.54 13.34 1.17
C VAL A 78 10.31 13.71 2.42
N THR A 79 9.72 13.59 3.61
CA THR A 79 10.39 13.89 4.87
C THR A 79 9.73 13.18 6.05
N LEU A 80 10.49 13.08 7.14
CA LEU A 80 10.00 12.66 8.45
C LEU A 80 10.23 13.81 9.43
N TYR A 81 9.16 14.26 10.08
CA TYR A 81 9.18 15.27 11.11
C TYR A 81 8.95 14.66 12.49
N GLU A 82 9.74 15.05 13.51
CA GLU A 82 9.77 14.35 14.80
C GLU A 82 9.74 15.27 16.04
N GLU A 83 9.53 16.59 15.90
CA GLU A 83 9.63 17.51 17.05
C GLU A 83 8.41 17.49 18.00
N ALA A 84 7.21 17.18 17.49
CA ALA A 84 5.96 17.16 18.26
C ALA A 84 5.12 15.89 17.99
N GLY A 85 5.76 14.75 18.00
CA GLY A 85 5.24 13.49 17.49
C GLY A 85 6.05 13.02 16.29
N ALA A 86 5.57 12.08 15.50
CA ALA A 86 6.19 11.75 14.24
C ALA A 86 5.15 11.82 13.11
N TYR A 87 5.46 12.61 12.09
CA TYR A 87 4.70 12.66 10.84
C TYR A 87 5.63 12.30 9.70
N MET A 88 5.25 11.34 8.90
CA MET A 88 5.91 11.10 7.61
C MET A 88 5.11 11.75 6.50
N PHE A 89 5.82 12.35 5.55
CA PHE A 89 5.28 12.97 4.35
C PHE A 89 5.79 12.22 3.13
N TYR A 90 4.89 11.91 2.21
CA TYR A 90 5.21 11.25 0.96
C TYR A 90 4.31 11.75 -0.17
N LEU A 91 4.74 11.60 -1.43
CA LEU A 91 3.94 11.98 -2.59
C LEU A 91 2.69 11.10 -2.67
N ALA A 92 1.52 11.73 -2.80
CA ALA A 92 0.26 11.01 -2.97
C ALA A 92 0.27 10.23 -4.30
N LEU A 93 -0.15 8.97 -4.26
CA LEU A 93 -0.44 8.24 -5.49
C LEU A 93 -1.75 8.79 -6.09
N PRO A 94 -1.78 9.11 -7.39
CA PRO A 94 -2.99 9.62 -8.01
C PRO A 94 -4.05 8.53 -8.11
N GLY A 95 -5.30 8.88 -7.77
CA GLY A 95 -6.43 7.97 -7.83
C GLY A 95 -7.16 7.82 -6.50
N ARG A 96 -7.93 6.75 -6.39
CA ARG A 96 -8.65 6.36 -5.18
C ARG A 96 -8.45 4.88 -4.89
N ASP A 97 -8.79 4.42 -3.70
CA ASP A 97 -8.66 3.02 -3.34
C ASP A 97 -9.56 2.12 -4.19
N ALA A 98 -9.09 0.89 -4.43
CA ALA A 98 -9.77 -0.06 -5.29
C ALA A 98 -11.09 -0.57 -4.68
N ALA A 99 -11.23 -0.60 -3.34
CA ALA A 99 -12.47 -1.07 -2.72
C ALA A 99 -13.64 -0.15 -3.06
N VAL A 100 -13.45 1.17 -2.94
CA VAL A 100 -14.45 2.17 -3.34
C VAL A 100 -14.62 2.20 -4.86
N PHE A 101 -13.51 2.20 -5.62
CA PHE A 101 -13.58 2.24 -7.08
C PHE A 101 -14.41 1.10 -7.65
N LEU A 102 -14.16 -0.15 -7.25
CA LEU A 102 -14.76 -1.34 -7.84
C LEU A 102 -16.26 -1.47 -7.56
N GLN A 103 -16.74 -0.97 -6.42
CA GLN A 103 -18.18 -1.00 -6.08
C GLN A 103 -19.05 -0.14 -7.03
N GLU A 104 -18.46 0.82 -7.71
CA GLU A 104 -19.15 1.74 -8.62
C GLU A 104 -19.04 1.31 -10.09
N GLN A 105 -18.35 0.20 -10.39
CA GLN A 105 -18.02 -0.17 -11.77
C GLN A 105 -18.92 -1.25 -12.33
N LEU A 106 -18.98 -1.30 -13.67
CA LEU A 106 -19.58 -2.41 -14.41
C LEU A 106 -18.74 -3.69 -14.26
N PRO A 107 -19.34 -4.90 -14.33
CA PRO A 107 -18.62 -6.17 -14.15
C PRO A 107 -17.36 -6.32 -15.02
N GLU A 108 -17.38 -5.82 -16.24
CA GLU A 108 -16.25 -5.92 -17.18
C GLU A 108 -15.04 -5.10 -16.68
N VAL A 109 -15.31 -3.94 -16.09
CA VAL A 109 -14.28 -3.07 -15.49
C VAL A 109 -13.73 -3.72 -14.21
N VAL A 110 -14.62 -4.30 -13.38
CA VAL A 110 -14.21 -5.06 -12.18
C VAL A 110 -13.25 -6.18 -12.57
N VAL A 111 -13.63 -7.02 -13.54
CA VAL A 111 -12.80 -8.13 -14.05
C VAL A 111 -11.44 -7.63 -14.55
N SER A 112 -11.43 -6.57 -15.36
CA SER A 112 -10.18 -6.00 -15.89
C SER A 112 -9.27 -5.48 -14.78
N THR A 113 -9.85 -4.79 -13.80
CA THR A 113 -9.11 -4.20 -12.69
C THR A 113 -8.54 -5.27 -11.76
N LEU A 114 -9.29 -6.32 -11.42
CA LEU A 114 -8.80 -7.43 -10.62
C LEU A 114 -7.62 -8.14 -11.28
N LYS A 115 -7.66 -8.34 -12.60
CA LYS A 115 -6.52 -8.87 -13.36
C LYS A 115 -5.30 -7.93 -13.29
N GLN A 116 -5.51 -6.61 -13.28
CA GLN A 116 -4.42 -5.64 -13.10
C GLN A 116 -3.85 -5.69 -11.69
N ILE A 117 -4.69 -5.78 -10.64
CA ILE A 117 -4.28 -5.95 -9.25
C ILE A 117 -3.41 -7.20 -9.09
N GLY A 118 -3.84 -8.34 -9.67
CA GLY A 118 -3.05 -9.57 -9.66
C GLY A 118 -1.69 -9.40 -10.34
N ARG A 119 -1.63 -8.73 -11.48
CA ARG A 119 -0.36 -8.43 -12.18
C ARG A 119 0.54 -7.52 -11.35
N TYR A 120 -0.03 -6.52 -10.69
CA TYR A 120 0.72 -5.61 -9.83
C TYR A 120 1.32 -6.35 -8.62
N LEU A 121 0.55 -7.20 -7.94
CA LEU A 121 1.10 -8.03 -6.86
C LEU A 121 2.20 -8.97 -7.37
N SER A 122 2.00 -9.61 -8.54
CA SER A 122 3.05 -10.43 -9.16
C SER A 122 4.33 -9.64 -9.48
N PHE A 123 4.20 -8.36 -9.81
CA PHE A 123 5.35 -7.48 -9.99
C PHE A 123 6.06 -7.20 -8.67
N LEU A 124 5.34 -6.87 -7.60
CA LEU A 124 5.93 -6.68 -6.26
C LEU A 124 6.65 -7.95 -5.79
N HIS A 125 6.03 -9.10 -5.91
CA HIS A 125 6.60 -10.38 -5.49
C HIS A 125 7.86 -10.82 -6.28
N LYS A 126 8.15 -10.17 -7.40
CA LYS A 126 9.37 -10.41 -8.21
C LYS A 126 10.52 -9.46 -7.88
N GLN A 127 10.33 -8.52 -6.95
CA GLN A 127 11.43 -7.67 -6.53
C GLN A 127 12.52 -8.50 -5.85
N ASP A 128 13.77 -8.06 -5.99
CA ASP A 128 14.90 -8.73 -5.36
C ASP A 128 14.83 -8.59 -3.83
N ILE A 129 14.85 -9.73 -3.13
CA ILE A 129 14.78 -9.81 -1.67
C ILE A 129 16.15 -10.03 -1.01
N SER A 130 17.23 -10.20 -1.78
CA SER A 130 18.54 -10.61 -1.25
C SER A 130 19.10 -9.60 -0.23
N GLU A 131 18.87 -8.31 -0.45
CA GLU A 131 19.31 -7.21 0.41
C GLU A 131 18.17 -6.60 1.25
N CYS A 132 16.99 -7.24 1.29
CA CYS A 132 15.86 -6.72 2.05
C CYS A 132 16.10 -6.94 3.57
N PRO A 133 16.16 -5.87 4.38
CA PRO A 133 16.43 -6.00 5.80
C PRO A 133 15.18 -6.36 6.64
N PHE A 134 14.01 -6.39 6.00
CA PHE A 134 12.72 -6.61 6.67
C PHE A 134 12.28 -8.05 6.45
N ILE A 135 12.65 -8.95 7.37
CA ILE A 135 12.34 -10.37 7.29
C ILE A 135 11.32 -10.72 8.38
N TYR A 136 10.25 -11.39 7.99
CA TYR A 136 9.21 -11.87 8.88
C TYR A 136 9.27 -13.40 9.00
N SER A 137 9.26 -13.90 10.22
CA SER A 137 9.38 -15.32 10.52
C SER A 137 8.09 -15.96 11.07
N GLU A 138 6.97 -15.27 10.92
CA GLU A 138 5.72 -15.56 11.65
C GLU A 138 4.92 -16.75 11.10
N ALA A 139 5.23 -17.25 9.90
CA ALA A 139 4.49 -18.35 9.33
C ALA A 139 5.23 -19.69 9.50
N PRO A 140 4.52 -20.79 9.81
CA PRO A 140 5.12 -22.10 10.01
C PRO A 140 5.68 -22.74 8.72
N ILE A 141 5.43 -22.15 7.55
CA ILE A 141 5.84 -22.70 6.24
C ILE A 141 6.39 -21.56 5.36
N HIS A 142 7.69 -21.35 5.42
CA HIS A 142 8.39 -20.35 4.58
C HIS A 142 9.01 -21.03 3.34
N THR A 143 8.20 -21.51 2.41
CA THR A 143 8.71 -22.21 1.22
C THR A 143 8.74 -21.36 -0.03
N ASP A 144 8.07 -20.20 -0.03
CA ASP A 144 7.84 -19.41 -1.23
C ASP A 144 8.00 -17.90 -0.94
N LEU A 145 9.22 -17.56 -0.52
CA LEU A 145 9.56 -16.22 -0.04
C LEU A 145 9.62 -15.20 -1.18
N VAL A 146 8.95 -14.08 -0.98
CA VAL A 146 8.85 -12.97 -1.92
C VAL A 146 8.96 -11.63 -1.19
N PHE A 147 9.06 -10.54 -1.95
CA PHE A 147 8.86 -9.19 -1.43
C PHE A 147 7.37 -8.94 -1.25
N SER A 148 6.87 -9.19 -0.04
CA SER A 148 5.47 -9.12 0.35
C SER A 148 5.08 -7.70 0.77
N HIS A 149 3.86 -7.28 0.45
CA HIS A 149 3.25 -6.05 0.96
C HIS A 149 2.93 -6.17 2.46
N GLY A 150 2.44 -7.32 2.89
CA GLY A 150 2.15 -7.62 4.28
C GLY A 150 0.80 -7.11 4.81
N ASP A 151 0.02 -6.41 3.98
CA ASP A 151 -1.40 -6.05 4.17
C ASP A 151 -2.01 -5.72 2.80
N PHE A 152 -1.94 -6.66 1.85
CA PHE A 152 -2.38 -6.44 0.48
C PHE A 152 -3.88 -6.67 0.34
N LYS A 153 -4.66 -5.59 0.40
CA LYS A 153 -6.12 -5.58 0.29
C LYS A 153 -6.60 -4.48 -0.67
N LEU A 154 -7.85 -4.51 -1.08
CA LEU A 154 -8.41 -3.57 -2.07
C LEU A 154 -8.29 -2.11 -1.62
N SER A 155 -8.52 -1.83 -0.32
CA SER A 155 -8.39 -0.47 0.23
C SER A 155 -6.96 0.08 0.18
N ASN A 156 -5.95 -0.78 0.07
CA ASN A 156 -4.54 -0.40 -0.02
C ASN A 156 -4.00 -0.34 -1.46
N VAL A 157 -4.82 -0.67 -2.46
CA VAL A 157 -4.46 -0.54 -3.89
C VAL A 157 -5.11 0.72 -4.47
N ILE A 158 -4.31 1.56 -5.13
CA ILE A 158 -4.78 2.82 -5.71
C ILE A 158 -5.01 2.67 -7.21
N VAL A 159 -6.21 3.08 -7.64
CA VAL A 159 -6.67 3.05 -9.04
C VAL A 159 -6.92 4.46 -9.52
N ASN A 160 -6.31 4.85 -10.62
CA ASN A 160 -6.60 6.11 -11.32
C ASN A 160 -7.19 5.80 -12.68
N GLU A 161 -8.39 6.28 -12.93
CA GLU A 161 -9.21 5.91 -14.12
C GLU A 161 -9.37 4.38 -14.21
N ASN A 162 -8.58 3.71 -15.03
CA ASN A 162 -8.61 2.25 -15.22
C ASN A 162 -7.23 1.59 -15.00
N TYR A 163 -6.28 2.27 -14.35
CA TYR A 163 -4.91 1.78 -14.15
C TYR A 163 -4.55 1.72 -12.67
N ILE A 164 -3.82 0.69 -12.29
CA ILE A 164 -3.21 0.61 -10.96
C ILE A 164 -2.03 1.56 -10.92
N THR A 165 -2.08 2.57 -10.05
CA THR A 165 -0.97 3.51 -9.82
C THR A 165 -0.01 2.99 -8.75
N GLY A 166 -0.49 2.13 -7.86
CA GLY A 166 0.34 1.50 -6.85
C GLY A 166 -0.44 1.01 -5.63
N SER A 167 0.28 0.84 -4.53
CA SER A 167 -0.30 0.50 -3.23
C SER A 167 0.25 1.38 -2.12
N VAL A 168 -0.50 1.51 -1.03
CA VAL A 168 -0.22 2.34 0.14
C VAL A 168 -0.20 1.48 1.41
N ASP A 169 0.11 2.08 2.56
CA ASP A 169 0.22 1.39 3.86
C ASP A 169 1.36 0.36 3.91
N MET A 170 2.58 0.89 3.81
CA MET A 170 3.80 0.09 3.64
C MET A 170 4.38 -0.44 4.96
N ILE A 171 3.66 -0.35 6.07
CA ILE A 171 4.16 -0.76 7.39
C ILE A 171 4.49 -2.27 7.46
N GLY A 172 3.78 -3.08 6.68
CA GLY A 172 3.92 -4.53 6.60
C GLY A 172 4.96 -5.05 5.62
N ILE A 173 5.53 -4.18 4.77
CA ILE A 173 6.48 -4.59 3.71
C ILE A 173 7.66 -5.39 4.26
N GLY A 174 8.00 -6.45 3.54
CA GLY A 174 9.18 -7.27 3.86
C GLY A 174 9.16 -8.64 3.19
N VAL A 175 10.08 -9.50 3.59
CA VAL A 175 10.19 -10.86 3.05
C VAL A 175 9.25 -11.79 3.80
N ARG A 176 8.28 -12.37 3.08
CA ARG A 176 7.29 -13.34 3.59
C ARG A 176 6.95 -14.38 2.54
N ASP A 177 6.19 -15.40 2.93
CA ASP A 177 5.58 -16.31 1.96
C ASP A 177 4.52 -15.56 1.14
N ARG A 178 4.49 -15.77 -0.20
CA ARG A 178 3.54 -15.10 -1.11
C ARG A 178 2.07 -15.31 -0.74
N TYR A 179 1.75 -16.43 -0.09
CA TYR A 179 0.38 -16.75 0.29
C TYR A 179 -0.17 -15.83 1.37
N PHE A 180 0.67 -15.08 2.06
CA PHE A 180 0.22 -14.05 2.99
C PHE A 180 -0.58 -12.96 2.27
N ASP A 181 -0.01 -12.38 1.20
CA ASP A 181 -0.70 -11.35 0.42
C ASP A 181 -1.84 -11.92 -0.45
N LEU A 182 -1.67 -13.14 -0.97
CA LEU A 182 -2.73 -13.80 -1.73
C LEU A 182 -3.96 -14.07 -0.87
N ALA A 183 -3.77 -14.50 0.38
CA ALA A 183 -4.84 -14.75 1.33
C ALA A 183 -5.54 -13.44 1.76
N ALA A 184 -4.75 -12.42 2.10
CA ALA A 184 -5.31 -11.11 2.48
C ALA A 184 -6.20 -10.53 1.38
N MET A 185 -5.73 -10.55 0.13
CA MET A 185 -6.52 -10.07 -1.01
C MET A 185 -7.72 -10.97 -1.31
N ALA A 186 -7.58 -12.30 -1.15
CA ALA A 186 -8.70 -13.21 -1.36
C ALA A 186 -9.86 -12.95 -0.39
N LEU A 187 -9.56 -12.83 0.90
CA LEU A 187 -10.53 -12.49 1.92
C LEU A 187 -11.24 -11.15 1.64
N ASP A 188 -10.46 -10.16 1.21
CA ASP A 188 -11.01 -8.84 0.93
C ASP A 188 -11.89 -8.82 -0.33
N ILE A 189 -11.49 -9.52 -1.40
CA ILE A 189 -12.32 -9.70 -2.61
C ILE A 189 -13.62 -10.44 -2.26
N GLU A 190 -13.57 -11.54 -1.48
CA GLU A 190 -14.77 -12.26 -1.06
C GLU A 190 -15.74 -11.37 -0.29
N ARG A 191 -15.21 -10.54 0.61
CA ARG A 191 -15.99 -9.62 1.44
C ARG A 191 -16.63 -8.49 0.63
N VAL A 192 -15.90 -7.88 -0.31
CA VAL A 192 -16.32 -6.64 -1.00
C VAL A 192 -17.09 -6.92 -2.28
N LEU A 193 -16.70 -7.94 -3.05
CA LEU A 193 -17.21 -8.22 -4.39
C LEU A 193 -17.93 -9.56 -4.51
N GLY A 194 -17.50 -10.57 -3.75
CA GLY A 194 -17.97 -11.94 -3.85
C GLY A 194 -16.90 -12.91 -4.36
N ARG A 195 -17.05 -14.18 -3.95
CA ARG A 195 -16.08 -15.25 -4.24
C ARG A 195 -15.87 -15.53 -5.73
N GLU A 196 -16.89 -15.30 -6.53
CA GLU A 196 -16.85 -15.50 -7.99
C GLU A 196 -15.84 -14.61 -8.71
N TYR A 197 -15.37 -13.53 -8.04
CA TYR A 197 -14.37 -12.63 -8.60
C TYR A 197 -12.92 -13.05 -8.34
N LEU A 198 -12.65 -14.01 -7.45
CA LEU A 198 -11.30 -14.46 -7.10
C LEU A 198 -10.51 -15.00 -8.30
N GLU A 199 -11.18 -15.71 -9.21
CA GLU A 199 -10.52 -16.30 -10.37
C GLU A 199 -9.80 -15.25 -11.23
N TYR A 200 -10.35 -14.03 -11.35
CA TYR A 200 -9.77 -12.96 -12.16
C TYR A 200 -8.50 -12.37 -11.53
N PHE A 201 -8.47 -12.26 -10.21
CA PHE A 201 -7.27 -11.89 -9.48
C PHE A 201 -6.15 -12.93 -9.65
N TYR A 202 -6.47 -14.23 -9.45
CA TYR A 202 -5.51 -15.31 -9.61
C TYR A 202 -5.02 -15.46 -11.06
N GLU A 203 -5.89 -15.23 -12.04
CA GLU A 203 -5.49 -15.17 -13.46
C GLU A 203 -4.49 -14.04 -13.71
N GLY A 204 -4.76 -12.86 -13.17
CA GLY A 204 -3.87 -11.70 -13.26
C GLY A 204 -2.51 -11.95 -12.61
N TYR A 205 -2.48 -12.57 -11.43
CA TYR A 205 -1.28 -12.97 -10.72
C TYR A 205 -0.52 -14.13 -11.41
N ARG A 206 -1.21 -14.90 -12.28
CA ARG A 206 -0.71 -16.08 -13.00
C ARG A 206 -0.46 -17.30 -12.09
N ILE A 207 -1.33 -17.54 -11.12
CA ILE A 207 -1.27 -18.68 -10.21
C ILE A 207 -2.50 -19.60 -10.32
N LYS A 208 -3.54 -19.19 -11.07
CA LYS A 208 -4.83 -19.88 -11.14
C LYS A 208 -4.72 -21.39 -11.32
N ASP A 209 -3.86 -21.87 -12.23
CA ASP A 209 -3.70 -23.29 -12.56
C ASP A 209 -2.75 -24.03 -11.59
N HIS A 210 -2.09 -23.32 -10.67
CA HIS A 210 -1.09 -23.86 -9.77
C HIS A 210 -1.31 -23.43 -8.32
N LEU A 211 -2.51 -22.90 -8.01
CA LEU A 211 -2.87 -22.45 -6.67
C LEU A 211 -2.93 -23.64 -5.71
N ASP A 212 -2.10 -23.63 -4.69
CA ASP A 212 -2.19 -24.56 -3.58
C ASP A 212 -3.32 -24.10 -2.63
N GLN A 213 -4.51 -24.69 -2.81
CA GLN A 213 -5.70 -24.30 -2.06
C GLN A 213 -5.53 -24.60 -0.57
N GLU A 214 -4.91 -25.72 -0.18
CA GLU A 214 -4.72 -26.05 1.23
C GLU A 214 -3.79 -25.04 1.93
N LYS A 215 -2.75 -24.60 1.21
CA LYS A 215 -1.85 -23.56 1.70
C LYS A 215 -2.56 -22.21 1.79
N LEU A 216 -3.37 -21.85 0.79
CA LEU A 216 -4.16 -20.62 0.79
C LEU A 216 -5.10 -20.59 2.00
N ASP A 217 -5.86 -21.64 2.25
CA ASP A 217 -6.82 -21.73 3.35
C ASP A 217 -6.12 -21.55 4.71
N LYS A 218 -4.94 -22.15 4.91
CA LYS A 218 -4.13 -21.94 6.13
C LYS A 218 -3.68 -20.49 6.31
N PHE A 219 -3.31 -19.82 5.21
CA PHE A 219 -2.93 -18.42 5.28
C PHE A 219 -4.13 -17.49 5.46
N MET A 220 -5.32 -17.85 4.95
CA MET A 220 -6.55 -17.11 5.23
C MET A 220 -6.89 -17.15 6.72
N GLU A 221 -6.82 -18.31 7.36
CA GLU A 221 -6.98 -18.44 8.82
C GLU A 221 -5.94 -17.60 9.60
N LEU A 222 -4.69 -17.55 9.13
CA LEU A 222 -3.63 -16.77 9.77
C LEU A 222 -3.85 -15.26 9.65
N VAL A 223 -4.38 -14.79 8.54
CA VAL A 223 -4.62 -13.35 8.29
C VAL A 223 -5.85 -12.85 9.04
N GLU A 224 -6.86 -13.72 9.28
CA GLU A 224 -8.07 -13.39 10.05
C GLU A 224 -7.86 -13.40 11.57
N ALA A 225 -6.80 -14.01 12.08
CA ALA A 225 -6.52 -14.17 13.52
C ALA A 225 -5.88 -12.92 14.14
#